data_54e3b75a3449e5f05014c4d55cc49be8
#
_entry.id   54e3b75a3449e5f05014c4d55cc49be8
#
_cell.length_a   1.000
_cell.length_b   1.000
_cell.length_c   1.000
_cell.angle_alpha   90.00
_cell.angle_beta   90.00
_cell.angle_gamma   90.00
#
_symmetry.space_group_name_H-M   'P 1'
#
loop_
_entity.id
_entity.type
_entity.pdbx_description
1 polymer ?
#
loop_
_entity_poly.entity_id
_entity_poly.type
_entity_poly.pdbx_seq_one_letter_code
_entity_poly.pdbx_strand_id
1 'polypeptide(L)'
;MFDHDTFISPLTWRYASADMRHIWSEHHKRRTWRRLWVALAEAQAELGLVTSEQAADLRAHADQVDVDRALEIEAAIKHDLMAEIKAFAEQCPVGGGIVHLGATSADI
;
A
#
# COMPACT_ATOMS: atom_id res chain seq x y z
N MET A 1 -15.33 -16.01 -2.18
CA MET A 1 -15.94 -16.45 -3.45
C MET A 1 -17.16 -15.60 -3.76
N PHE A 2 -17.32 -15.21 -4.98
CA PHE A 2 -18.47 -14.46 -5.45
C PHE A 2 -19.59 -15.41 -5.91
N ASP A 3 -20.82 -14.94 -5.92
CA ASP A 3 -21.99 -15.65 -6.41
C ASP A 3 -22.33 -15.21 -7.85
N HIS A 4 -23.40 -15.78 -8.41
CA HIS A 4 -23.83 -15.45 -9.76
C HIS A 4 -24.74 -14.22 -9.84
N ASP A 5 -25.15 -13.68 -8.70
CA ASP A 5 -25.97 -12.48 -8.62
C ASP A 5 -25.12 -11.20 -8.51
N THR A 6 -23.81 -11.37 -8.33
CA THR A 6 -22.86 -10.25 -8.23
C THR A 6 -22.01 -10.18 -9.50
N PHE A 7 -21.97 -9.01 -10.12
CA PHE A 7 -21.11 -8.81 -11.28
C PHE A 7 -19.64 -8.87 -10.92
N ILE A 8 -18.88 -9.62 -11.68
CA ILE A 8 -17.42 -9.57 -11.70
C ILE A 8 -16.96 -9.61 -13.15
N SER A 9 -15.80 -9.04 -13.43
CA SER A 9 -15.28 -9.02 -14.78
C SER A 9 -14.91 -10.42 -15.28
N PRO A 10 -15.29 -10.80 -16.49
CA PRO A 10 -14.80 -12.03 -17.12
C PRO A 10 -13.27 -12.10 -17.22
N LEU A 11 -12.58 -10.96 -17.20
CA LEU A 11 -11.12 -10.92 -17.15
C LEU A 11 -10.58 -11.52 -15.84
N THR A 12 -11.38 -11.50 -14.77
CA THR A 12 -10.97 -12.07 -13.49
C THR A 12 -11.04 -13.59 -13.49
N TRP A 13 -12.15 -14.17 -14.01
CA TRP A 13 -12.41 -15.60 -13.80
C TRP A 13 -12.34 -16.45 -15.07
N ARG A 14 -12.33 -15.81 -16.25
CA ARG A 14 -12.37 -16.59 -17.51
C ARG A 14 -11.12 -16.40 -18.37
N TYR A 15 -10.69 -15.17 -18.62
CA TYR A 15 -9.69 -14.89 -19.66
C TYR A 15 -8.29 -14.57 -19.13
N ALA A 16 -8.16 -14.07 -17.91
CA ALA A 16 -6.85 -13.71 -17.37
C ALA A 16 -6.09 -14.95 -16.87
N SER A 17 -4.78 -14.93 -17.06
CA SER A 17 -3.88 -15.89 -16.41
C SER A 17 -3.79 -15.62 -14.92
N ALA A 18 -3.28 -16.60 -14.16
CA ALA A 18 -3.03 -16.41 -12.72
C ALA A 18 -2.06 -15.26 -12.47
N ASP A 19 -1.02 -15.14 -13.29
CA ASP A 19 -0.02 -14.06 -13.16
C ASP A 19 -0.65 -12.69 -13.39
N MET A 20 -1.49 -12.56 -14.40
CA MET A 20 -2.16 -11.29 -14.69
C MET A 20 -3.14 -10.91 -13.58
N ARG A 21 -3.89 -11.88 -13.06
CA ARG A 21 -4.78 -11.63 -11.91
C ARG A 21 -4.01 -11.15 -10.69
N HIS A 22 -2.82 -11.71 -10.46
CA HIS A 22 -1.96 -11.27 -9.35
C HIS A 22 -1.49 -9.83 -9.54
N ILE A 23 -1.00 -9.48 -10.73
CA ILE A 23 -0.52 -8.13 -11.05
C ILE A 23 -1.58 -7.06 -10.77
N TRP A 24 -2.85 -7.36 -11.06
CA TRP A 24 -3.96 -6.43 -10.84
C TRP A 24 -4.68 -6.60 -9.51
N SER A 25 -4.12 -7.41 -8.61
CA SER A 25 -4.74 -7.63 -7.29
C SER A 25 -4.52 -6.44 -6.35
N GLU A 26 -5.42 -6.33 -5.38
CA GLU A 26 -5.27 -5.34 -4.31
C GLU A 26 -3.97 -5.52 -3.54
N HIS A 27 -3.60 -6.76 -3.28
CA HIS A 27 -2.37 -7.07 -2.53
C HIS A 27 -1.13 -6.55 -3.28
N HIS A 28 -1.03 -6.86 -4.58
CA HIS A 28 0.12 -6.44 -5.40
C HIS A 28 0.18 -4.92 -5.53
N LYS A 29 -0.97 -4.28 -5.76
CA LYS A 29 -1.07 -2.82 -5.85
C LYS A 29 -0.55 -2.15 -4.59
N ARG A 30 -1.03 -2.56 -3.43
CA ARG A 30 -0.67 -1.97 -2.14
C ARG A 30 0.78 -2.23 -1.77
N ARG A 31 1.30 -3.40 -2.10
CA ARG A 31 2.71 -3.73 -1.92
C ARG A 31 3.60 -2.83 -2.77
N THR A 32 3.19 -2.57 -4.01
CA THR A 32 3.91 -1.65 -4.90
C THR A 32 3.90 -0.22 -4.36
N TRP A 33 2.77 0.25 -3.85
CA TRP A 33 2.70 1.54 -3.17
C TRP A 33 3.71 1.63 -2.00
N ARG A 34 3.77 0.60 -1.18
CA ARG A 34 4.69 0.57 -0.04
C ARG A 34 6.15 0.61 -0.50
N ARG A 35 6.49 -0.04 -1.60
CA ARG A 35 7.83 0.02 -2.17
C ARG A 35 8.20 1.44 -2.60
N LEU A 36 7.25 2.17 -3.17
CA LEU A 36 7.46 3.57 -3.53
C LEU A 36 7.70 4.43 -2.29
N TRP A 37 6.93 4.24 -1.24
CA TRP A 37 7.12 4.97 0.01
C TRP A 37 8.45 4.64 0.69
N VAL A 38 8.88 3.39 0.64
CA VAL A 38 10.20 3.00 1.16
C VAL A 38 11.31 3.69 0.37
N ALA A 39 11.24 3.66 -0.96
CA ALA A 39 12.23 4.32 -1.80
C ALA A 39 12.29 5.83 -1.54
N LEU A 40 11.13 6.47 -1.38
CA LEU A 40 11.04 7.88 -1.04
C LEU A 40 11.70 8.16 0.31
N ALA A 41 11.39 7.37 1.33
CA ALA A 41 11.95 7.54 2.66
C ALA A 41 13.47 7.32 2.68
N GLU A 42 13.97 6.34 1.93
CA GLU A 42 15.40 6.08 1.84
C GLU A 42 16.14 7.24 1.16
N ALA A 43 15.56 7.80 0.13
CA ALA A 43 16.12 9.00 -0.53
C ALA A 43 16.12 10.21 0.44
N GLN A 44 15.03 10.38 1.18
CA GLN A 44 14.93 11.45 2.18
C GLN A 44 15.92 11.27 3.32
N ALA A 45 16.21 10.04 3.73
CA ALA A 45 17.20 9.74 4.75
C ALA A 45 18.60 10.14 4.29
N GLU A 46 18.95 9.91 3.03
CA GLU A 46 20.22 10.34 2.46
C GLU A 46 20.38 11.86 2.50
N LEU A 47 19.28 12.59 2.35
CA LEU A 47 19.28 14.05 2.39
C LEU A 47 19.13 14.62 3.81
N GLY A 48 19.00 13.76 4.82
CA GLY A 48 18.85 14.17 6.21
C GLY A 48 17.45 14.69 6.58
N LEU A 49 16.44 14.47 5.71
CA LEU A 49 15.07 14.91 5.96
C LEU A 49 14.31 13.99 6.92
N VAL A 50 14.65 12.71 6.89
CA VAL A 50 14.15 11.70 7.81
C VAL A 50 15.33 10.90 8.34
N THR A 51 15.14 10.13 9.42
CA THR A 51 16.24 9.33 9.97
C THR A 51 16.37 8.00 9.24
N SER A 52 17.57 7.41 9.28
CA SER A 52 17.79 6.08 8.71
C SER A 52 16.96 5.01 9.43
N GLU A 53 16.70 5.19 10.72
CA GLU A 53 15.85 4.29 11.51
C GLU A 53 14.40 4.34 11.05
N GLN A 54 13.90 5.52 10.71
CA GLN A 54 12.54 5.66 10.17
C GLN A 54 12.41 4.94 8.81
N ALA A 55 13.37 5.14 7.91
CA ALA A 55 13.39 4.48 6.61
C ALA A 55 13.51 2.96 6.76
N ALA A 56 14.35 2.48 7.67
CA ALA A 56 14.53 1.06 7.93
C ALA A 56 13.26 0.42 8.49
N ASP A 57 12.52 1.14 9.35
CA ASP A 57 11.25 0.66 9.89
C ASP A 57 10.22 0.44 8.79
N LEU A 58 10.09 1.38 7.85
CA LEU A 58 9.21 1.22 6.70
C LEU A 58 9.62 0.02 5.84
N ARG A 59 10.91 -0.14 5.57
CA ARG A 59 11.41 -1.27 4.79
C ARG A 59 11.08 -2.60 5.46
N ALA A 60 11.24 -2.68 6.78
CA ALA A 60 10.99 -3.91 7.54
C ALA A 60 9.52 -4.37 7.46
N HIS A 61 8.58 -3.45 7.26
CA HIS A 61 7.15 -3.73 7.26
C HIS A 61 6.48 -3.63 5.89
N ALA A 62 7.25 -3.33 4.84
CA ALA A 62 6.70 -3.07 3.50
C ALA A 62 5.89 -4.23 2.93
N ASP A 63 6.27 -5.47 3.23
CA ASP A 63 5.60 -6.65 2.70
C ASP A 63 4.42 -7.14 3.58
N GLN A 64 4.17 -6.50 4.71
CA GLN A 64 3.11 -6.87 5.65
C GLN A 64 1.78 -6.20 5.29
N VAL A 65 1.38 -6.28 4.03
CA VAL A 65 0.14 -5.67 3.54
C VAL A 65 -1.07 -6.36 4.18
N ASP A 66 -1.91 -5.57 4.83
CA ASP A 66 -3.18 -6.01 5.42
C ASP A 66 -4.33 -5.32 4.70
N VAL A 67 -4.84 -5.96 3.66
CA VAL A 67 -5.90 -5.39 2.81
C VAL A 67 -7.18 -5.18 3.62
N ASP A 68 -7.54 -6.12 4.48
CA ASP A 68 -8.76 -6.03 5.28
C ASP A 68 -8.72 -4.81 6.19
N ARG A 69 -7.59 -4.57 6.85
CA ARG A 69 -7.43 -3.39 7.71
C ARG A 69 -7.51 -2.09 6.91
N ALA A 70 -6.88 -2.06 5.73
CA ALA A 70 -6.93 -0.88 4.86
C ALA A 70 -8.36 -0.58 4.40
N LEU A 71 -9.12 -1.60 4.01
CA LEU A 71 -10.52 -1.43 3.61
C LEU A 71 -11.42 -0.97 4.78
N GLU A 72 -11.15 -1.45 5.98
CA GLU A 72 -11.84 -1.00 7.18
C GLU A 72 -11.61 0.49 7.43
N ILE A 73 -10.36 0.95 7.32
CA ILE A 73 -10.03 2.37 7.46
C ILE A 73 -10.68 3.18 6.34
N GLU A 74 -10.62 2.70 5.10
CA GLU A 74 -11.22 3.37 3.95
C GLU A 74 -12.73 3.57 4.11
N ALA A 75 -13.41 2.60 4.68
CA ALA A 75 -14.85 2.71 4.94
C ALA A 75 -15.18 3.92 5.84
N ALA A 76 -14.28 4.25 6.75
CA ALA A 76 -14.44 5.38 7.67
C ALA A 76 -14.02 6.71 7.04
N ILE A 77 -12.90 6.76 6.33
CA ILE A 77 -12.31 8.03 5.83
C ILE A 77 -12.63 8.33 4.37
N LYS A 78 -13.13 7.34 3.61
CA LYS A 78 -13.52 7.49 2.19
C LYS A 78 -12.38 7.89 1.26
N HIS A 79 -11.16 7.41 1.52
CA HIS A 79 -9.97 7.71 0.74
C HIS A 79 -9.05 6.49 0.73
N ASP A 80 -8.89 5.85 -0.43
CA ASP A 80 -8.18 4.58 -0.58
C ASP A 80 -6.69 4.68 -0.29
N LEU A 81 -6.01 5.66 -0.87
CA LEU A 81 -4.57 5.84 -0.68
C LEU A 81 -4.25 6.19 0.77
N MET A 82 -5.00 7.13 1.35
CA MET A 82 -4.81 7.51 2.76
C MET A 82 -5.08 6.34 3.70
N ALA A 83 -6.01 5.45 3.36
CA ALA A 83 -6.27 4.25 4.14
C ALA A 83 -5.05 3.32 4.18
N GLU A 84 -4.37 3.14 3.05
CA GLU A 84 -3.14 2.34 3.02
C GLU A 84 -2.00 3.04 3.77
N ILE A 85 -1.88 4.35 3.67
CA ILE A 85 -0.90 5.13 4.46
C ILE A 85 -1.12 4.88 5.94
N LYS A 86 -2.36 4.96 6.42
CA LYS A 86 -2.69 4.73 7.83
C LYS A 86 -2.45 3.28 8.25
N ALA A 87 -2.82 2.31 7.41
CA ALA A 87 -2.58 0.90 7.70
C ALA A 87 -1.08 0.60 7.81
N PHE A 88 -0.28 1.16 6.92
CA PHE A 88 1.18 1.04 6.95
C PHE A 88 1.76 1.71 8.21
N ALA A 89 1.32 2.93 8.49
CA ALA A 89 1.78 3.69 9.65
C ALA A 89 1.50 2.98 10.98
N GLU A 90 0.35 2.32 11.10
CA GLU A 90 0.01 1.54 12.30
C GLU A 90 1.02 0.43 12.58
N GLN A 91 1.64 -0.13 11.55
CA GLN A 91 2.61 -1.22 11.66
C GLN A 91 4.02 -0.71 11.95
N CYS A 92 4.28 0.58 11.79
CA CYS A 92 5.61 1.17 11.85
C CYS A 92 5.73 2.16 13.02
N PRO A 93 6.10 1.70 14.22
CA PRO A 93 6.14 2.58 15.39
C PRO A 93 7.19 3.69 15.30
N VAL A 94 8.25 3.51 14.51
CA VAL A 94 9.31 4.50 14.32
C VAL A 94 9.08 5.35 13.08
N GLY A 95 8.75 4.71 11.96
CA GLY A 95 8.65 5.37 10.65
C GLY A 95 7.25 5.78 10.22
N GLY A 96 6.21 5.40 10.95
CA GLY A 96 4.83 5.61 10.51
C GLY A 96 4.47 7.06 10.21
N GLY A 97 5.06 8.01 10.93
CA GLY A 97 4.77 9.43 10.74
C GLY A 97 5.33 10.05 9.47
N ILE A 98 6.24 9.38 8.78
CA ILE A 98 6.88 9.92 7.57
C ILE A 98 6.40 9.24 6.28
N VAL A 99 5.46 8.32 6.35
CA VAL A 99 4.89 7.68 5.16
C VAL A 99 4.26 8.75 4.29
N HIS A 100 4.61 8.75 3.00
CA HIS A 100 4.06 9.68 2.01
C HIS A 100 4.50 11.14 2.19
N LEU A 101 5.49 11.40 3.02
CA LEU A 101 5.97 12.76 3.27
C LEU A 101 6.49 13.41 1.98
N GLY A 102 5.91 14.56 1.61
CA GLY A 102 6.31 15.31 0.43
C GLY A 102 5.74 14.79 -0.89
N ALA A 103 4.93 13.74 -0.88
CA ALA A 103 4.30 13.18 -2.07
C ALA A 103 2.81 13.53 -2.15
N THR A 104 2.24 13.39 -3.34
CA THR A 104 0.79 13.50 -3.55
C THR A 104 0.24 12.17 -4.08
N SER A 105 -1.08 12.03 -4.13
CA SER A 105 -1.72 10.83 -4.68
C SER A 105 -1.30 10.54 -6.12
N ALA A 106 -0.97 11.56 -6.88
CA ALA A 106 -0.56 11.42 -8.28
C ALA A 106 0.83 10.77 -8.43
N ASP A 107 1.65 10.81 -7.38
CA ASP A 107 2.99 10.21 -7.38
C ASP A 107 2.96 8.70 -7.12
N ILE A 108 1.87 8.21 -6.60
CA ILE A 108 1.69 6.82 -6.21
C ILE A 108 0.73 6.12 -7.17
#